data_1cd18b1248f99e6c8f1df77f61d821a3
#
_entry.id   1cd18b1248f99e6c8f1df77f61d821a3
#
_cell.length_a   1.000
_cell.length_b   1.000
_cell.length_c   1.000
_cell.angle_alpha   90.00
_cell.angle_beta   90.00
_cell.angle_gamma   90.00
#
_symmetry.space_group_name_H-M   'P 1'
#
loop_
_entity.id
_entity.type
_entity.pdbx_description
1 polymer ?
#
loop_
_entity_poly.entity_id
_entity_poly.type
_entity_poly.pdbx_seq_one_letter_code
_entity_poly.pdbx_strand_id
1 'polypeptide(L)'
;FCMSDTMAIGAIKAFSEFGLRVPDDISVIGFDNIALARFLTPTLSTVSQPAQLIAEKSVELISRLIHDPSDTENVIVPSRLVQGGTVRRLDGQEPPTRESARESA
;
A
#
# COMPACT_ATOMS: atom_id res chain seq x y z
N PHE A 1 -10.23 0.86 -1.52
CA PHE A 1 -8.81 0.76 -1.88
C PHE A 1 -8.49 1.75 -3.00
N CYS A 2 -7.47 2.58 -2.80
CA CYS A 2 -6.98 3.53 -3.80
C CYS A 2 -5.62 3.06 -4.34
N MET A 3 -5.42 3.14 -5.65
CA MET A 3 -4.21 2.68 -6.32
C MET A 3 -2.97 3.56 -6.04
N SER A 4 -3.16 4.71 -5.41
CA SER A 4 -2.08 5.57 -4.91
C SER A 4 -2.54 6.37 -3.69
N ASP A 5 -1.59 6.84 -2.89
CA ASP A 5 -1.88 7.72 -1.76
C ASP A 5 -2.47 9.07 -2.21
N THR A 6 -2.06 9.56 -3.36
CA THR A 6 -2.62 10.79 -3.94
C THR A 6 -4.10 10.64 -4.24
N MET A 7 -4.53 9.51 -4.81
CA MET A 7 -5.94 9.20 -5.01
C MET A 7 -6.69 9.05 -3.68
N ALA A 8 -6.06 8.41 -2.68
CA ALA A 8 -6.65 8.27 -1.35
C ALA A 8 -6.90 9.62 -0.68
N ILE A 9 -5.96 10.55 -0.78
CA ILE A 9 -6.09 11.92 -0.25
C ILE A 9 -7.28 12.64 -0.92
N GLY A 10 -7.38 12.54 -2.25
CA GLY A 10 -8.50 13.10 -2.98
C GLY A 10 -9.85 12.49 -2.59
N ALA A 11 -9.90 11.17 -2.41
CA ALA A 11 -11.10 10.46 -1.96
C ALA A 11 -11.53 10.90 -0.55
N ILE A 12 -10.58 10.99 0.40
CA ILE A 12 -10.85 11.44 1.78
C ILE A 12 -11.42 12.86 1.77
N LYS A 13 -10.86 13.75 0.95
CA LYS A 13 -11.37 15.10 0.80
C LYS A 13 -12.81 15.10 0.27
N ALA A 14 -13.09 14.34 -0.78
CA ALA A 14 -14.42 14.24 -1.35
C ALA A 14 -15.43 13.66 -0.35
N PHE A 15 -15.08 12.61 0.38
CA PHE A 15 -15.94 12.05 1.43
C PHE A 15 -16.28 13.07 2.50
N SER A 16 -15.30 13.87 2.94
CA SER A 16 -15.53 14.96 3.89
C SER A 16 -16.51 16.00 3.36
N GLU A 17 -16.43 16.36 2.08
CA GLU A 17 -17.35 17.30 1.44
C GLU A 17 -18.80 16.74 1.35
N PHE A 18 -18.94 15.42 1.28
CA PHE A 18 -20.23 14.73 1.35
C PHE A 18 -20.69 14.39 2.78
N GLY A 19 -19.97 14.84 3.80
CA GLY A 19 -20.30 14.61 5.21
C GLY A 19 -19.97 13.20 5.71
N LEU A 20 -19.19 12.44 4.97
CA LEU A 20 -18.73 11.10 5.37
C LEU A 20 -17.39 11.21 6.13
N ARG A 21 -17.30 10.48 7.23
CA ARG A 21 -16.12 10.47 8.11
C ARG A 21 -15.24 9.26 7.81
N VAL A 22 -13.93 9.50 7.75
CA VAL A 22 -12.92 8.44 7.63
C VAL A 22 -12.19 8.32 8.97
N PRO A 23 -12.15 7.16 9.62
CA PRO A 23 -12.63 5.84 9.17
C PRO A 23 -14.05 5.47 9.58
N ASP A 24 -14.81 6.35 10.29
CA ASP A 24 -16.04 5.96 10.96
C ASP A 24 -17.14 5.50 10.01
N ASP A 25 -17.35 6.21 8.92
CA ASP A 25 -18.36 5.87 7.92
C ASP A 25 -17.75 5.06 6.77
N ILE A 26 -16.50 5.31 6.42
CA ILE A 26 -15.78 4.63 5.34
C ILE A 26 -14.30 4.47 5.66
N SER A 27 -13.77 3.27 5.46
CA SER A 27 -12.33 3.01 5.56
C SER A 27 -11.63 3.27 4.23
N VAL A 28 -10.44 3.86 4.28
CA VAL A 28 -9.63 4.17 3.10
C VAL A 28 -8.22 3.65 3.28
N ILE A 29 -7.72 2.98 2.27
CA ILE A 29 -6.32 2.56 2.18
C ILE A 29 -5.72 3.01 0.86
N GLY A 30 -4.52 3.56 0.91
CA GLY A 30 -3.74 3.98 -0.25
C GLY A 30 -2.66 2.99 -0.65
N PHE A 31 -1.76 3.44 -1.50
CA PHE A 31 -0.61 2.70 -1.99
C PHE A 31 0.53 3.69 -2.28
N ASP A 32 1.77 3.31 -2.00
CA ASP A 32 3.07 3.97 -2.17
C ASP A 32 3.73 4.46 -0.89
N ASN A 33 2.98 4.85 0.15
CA ASN A 33 3.53 5.44 1.38
C ASN A 33 4.31 6.73 1.11
N ILE A 34 3.71 7.67 0.40
CA ILE A 34 4.31 9.00 0.14
C ILE A 34 4.47 9.78 1.44
N ALA A 35 5.44 10.69 1.48
CA ALA A 35 5.71 11.48 2.69
C ALA A 35 4.48 12.26 3.18
N LEU A 36 3.66 12.77 2.28
CA LEU A 36 2.44 13.52 2.59
C LEU A 36 1.40 12.69 3.36
N ALA A 37 1.36 11.38 3.16
CA ALA A 37 0.41 10.48 3.85
C ALA A 37 0.52 10.56 5.38
N ARG A 38 1.69 10.89 5.91
CA ARG A 38 1.96 11.00 7.35
C ARG A 38 1.40 12.28 7.98
N PHE A 39 1.14 13.29 7.17
CA PHE A 39 0.64 14.59 7.65
C PHE A 39 -0.88 14.68 7.65
N LEU A 40 -1.57 13.65 7.18
CA LEU A 40 -3.03 13.59 7.25
C LEU A 40 -3.50 13.30 8.68
N THR A 41 -4.70 13.77 8.99
CA THR A 41 -5.38 13.45 10.24
C THR A 41 -6.79 12.90 9.91
N PRO A 42 -7.02 11.61 10.14
CA PRO A 42 -6.08 10.58 10.61
C PRO A 42 -4.99 10.25 9.59
N THR A 43 -3.85 9.73 10.06
CA THR A 43 -2.76 9.27 9.19
C THR A 43 -3.24 8.19 8.23
N LEU A 44 -2.88 8.28 6.97
CA LEU A 44 -3.32 7.34 5.94
C LEU A 44 -2.72 5.94 6.14
N SER A 45 -3.57 4.94 6.16
CA SER A 45 -3.15 3.55 6.00
C SER A 45 -2.77 3.31 4.54
N THR A 46 -1.64 2.67 4.30
CA THR A 46 -1.09 2.52 2.94
C THR A 46 -0.20 1.28 2.82
N VAL A 47 0.16 0.94 1.61
CA VAL A 47 1.14 -0.10 1.30
C VAL A 47 2.44 0.56 0.89
N SER A 48 3.50 0.32 1.66
CA SER A 48 4.85 0.82 1.35
C SER A 48 5.58 -0.11 0.41
N GLN A 49 6.02 0.42 -0.72
CA GLN A 49 6.95 -0.25 -1.61
C GLN A 49 8.39 0.10 -1.21
N PRO A 50 9.32 -0.86 -1.22
CA PRO A 50 10.73 -0.57 -0.98
C PRO A 50 11.38 -0.01 -2.26
N ALA A 51 11.07 1.24 -2.59
CA ALA A 51 11.44 1.88 -3.85
C ALA A 51 12.95 1.85 -4.13
N GLN A 52 13.78 2.04 -3.10
CA GLN A 52 15.23 1.96 -3.25
C GLN A 52 15.67 0.56 -3.69
N LEU A 53 15.18 -0.49 -3.01
CA LEU A 53 15.52 -1.87 -3.36
C LEU A 53 15.01 -2.24 -4.76
N ILE A 54 13.83 -1.77 -5.14
CA ILE A 54 13.28 -1.96 -6.49
C ILE A 54 14.21 -1.30 -7.51
N ALA A 55 14.66 -0.08 -7.27
CA ALA A 55 15.56 0.63 -8.16
C ALA A 55 16.92 -0.10 -8.29
N GLU A 56 17.52 -0.51 -7.18
CA GLU A 56 18.78 -1.26 -7.17
C GLU A 56 18.66 -2.56 -7.97
N LYS A 57 17.59 -3.34 -7.73
CA LYS A 57 17.35 -4.59 -8.45
C LYS A 57 17.04 -4.38 -9.93
N SER A 58 16.37 -3.30 -10.28
CA SER A 58 16.10 -2.95 -11.69
C SER A 58 17.37 -2.65 -12.45
N VAL A 59 18.29 -1.88 -11.87
CA VAL A 59 19.60 -1.57 -12.49
C VAL A 59 20.45 -2.84 -12.63
N GLU A 60 20.48 -3.69 -11.59
CA GLU A 60 21.19 -4.96 -11.62
C GLU A 60 20.68 -5.87 -12.76
N LEU A 61 19.36 -6.04 -12.87
CA LEU A 61 18.73 -6.86 -13.90
C LEU A 61 18.98 -6.32 -15.31
N ILE A 62 18.85 -5.00 -15.51
CA ILE A 62 19.12 -4.39 -16.81
C ILE A 62 20.59 -4.56 -17.20
N SER A 63 21.51 -4.37 -16.27
CA SER A 63 22.93 -4.57 -16.52
C SER A 63 23.25 -6.01 -16.96
N ARG A 64 22.62 -6.99 -16.30
CA ARG A 64 22.78 -8.41 -16.68
C ARG A 64 22.19 -8.72 -18.05
N LEU A 65 20.98 -8.22 -18.34
CA LEU A 65 20.31 -8.40 -19.63
C LEU A 65 21.09 -7.80 -20.80
N ILE A 66 21.81 -6.70 -20.59
CA ILE A 66 22.69 -6.09 -21.61
C ILE A 66 23.85 -7.04 -21.95
N HIS A 67 24.41 -7.74 -20.96
CA HIS A 67 25.51 -8.66 -21.14
C HIS A 67 25.07 -10.05 -21.66
N ASP A 68 23.94 -10.52 -21.16
CA ASP A 68 23.32 -11.79 -21.55
C ASP A 68 21.80 -11.64 -21.71
N PRO A 69 21.29 -11.46 -22.94
CA PRO A 69 19.85 -11.31 -23.21
C PRO A 69 19.02 -12.55 -22.84
N SER A 70 19.65 -13.68 -22.57
CA SER A 70 18.95 -14.91 -22.15
C SER A 70 18.73 -15.00 -20.64
N ASP A 71 19.34 -14.10 -19.87
CA ASP A 71 19.17 -14.02 -18.41
C ASP A 71 17.81 -13.40 -18.04
N THR A 72 16.79 -14.25 -17.91
CA THR A 72 15.40 -13.86 -17.65
C THR A 72 15.00 -14.14 -16.18
N GLU A 73 15.76 -13.67 -15.24
CA GLU A 73 15.41 -13.79 -13.82
C GLU A 73 14.24 -12.88 -13.44
N ASN A 74 13.29 -13.42 -12.68
CA ASN A 74 12.23 -12.65 -12.04
C ASN A 74 12.54 -12.41 -10.56
N VAL A 75 12.55 -11.16 -10.15
CA VAL A 75 12.78 -10.77 -8.75
C VAL A 75 11.48 -10.24 -8.16
N ILE A 76 11.02 -10.85 -7.08
CA ILE A 76 9.86 -10.38 -6.31
C ILE A 76 10.37 -9.62 -5.09
N VAL A 77 9.97 -8.36 -5.00
CA VAL A 77 10.31 -7.50 -3.86
C VAL A 77 9.05 -7.31 -3.00
N PRO A 78 9.05 -7.78 -1.73
CA PRO A 78 7.86 -7.71 -0.89
C PRO A 78 7.55 -6.28 -0.49
N SER A 79 6.29 -5.89 -0.61
CA SER A 79 5.75 -4.65 -0.04
C SER A 79 5.31 -4.86 1.41
N ARG A 80 5.04 -3.76 2.12
CA ARG A 80 4.67 -3.78 3.54
C ARG A 80 3.44 -2.92 3.80
N LEU A 81 2.47 -3.45 4.55
CA LEU A 81 1.36 -2.66 5.06
C LEU A 81 1.86 -1.67 6.13
N VAL A 82 1.51 -0.40 5.96
CA VAL A 82 1.72 0.67 6.93
C VAL A 82 0.35 1.04 7.52
N GLN A 83 0.13 0.66 8.77
CA GLN A 83 -1.11 0.94 9.45
C GLN A 83 -1.15 2.39 9.90
N GLY A 84 -2.18 3.11 9.47
CA GLY A 84 -2.55 4.44 9.94
C GLY A 84 -3.89 4.43 10.65
N GLY A 85 -4.58 5.56 10.66
CA GLY A 85 -5.89 5.72 11.29
C GLY A 85 -7.08 5.77 10.33
N THR A 86 -6.89 5.52 9.03
CA THR A 86 -7.96 5.63 8.03
C THR A 86 -8.74 4.34 7.78
N VAL A 87 -8.42 3.28 8.49
CA VAL A 87 -9.12 1.99 8.46
C VAL A 87 -9.58 1.63 9.85
N ARG A 88 -10.85 1.27 9.98
CA ARG A 88 -11.41 0.76 11.25
C ARG A 88 -11.75 -0.73 11.13
N ARG A 89 -11.73 -1.40 12.28
CA ARG A 89 -12.29 -2.76 12.39
C ARG A 89 -13.82 -2.68 12.36
N LEU A 90 -14.44 -3.61 11.67
CA LEU A 90 -15.89 -3.82 11.75
C LEU A 90 -16.20 -4.66 13.01
N ASP A 91 -17.18 -4.23 13.80
CA ASP A 91 -17.57 -4.94 14.99
C ASP A 91 -18.08 -6.36 14.64
N GLY A 92 -17.63 -7.35 15.40
CA GLY A 92 -18.01 -8.75 15.21
C GLY A 92 -17.12 -9.59 14.28
N GLN A 93 -16.07 -9.02 13.69
CA GLN A 93 -15.07 -9.80 12.94
C GLN A 93 -13.81 -10.03 13.79
N GLU A 94 -13.52 -11.27 14.12
CA GLU A 94 -12.17 -11.62 14.60
C GLU A 94 -11.13 -11.37 13.47
N PRO A 95 -9.94 -10.89 13.84
CA PRO A 95 -8.87 -10.76 12.84
C PRO A 95 -8.58 -12.16 12.27
N PRO A 96 -8.31 -12.26 10.95
CA PRO A 96 -7.87 -13.52 10.38
C PRO A 96 -6.63 -13.99 11.14
N THR A 97 -6.67 -15.21 11.61
CA THR A 97 -5.50 -15.83 12.23
C THR A 97 -4.39 -15.94 11.16
N ARG A 98 -3.13 -15.90 11.60
CA ARG A 98 -1.98 -16.03 10.67
C ARG A 98 -2.05 -17.30 9.81
N GLU A 99 -2.80 -18.30 10.24
CA GLU A 99 -3.03 -19.56 9.56
C GLU A 99 -4.02 -19.41 8.40
N SER A 100 -5.15 -18.72 8.62
CA SER A 100 -6.15 -18.46 7.56
C SER A 100 -5.66 -17.54 6.46
N ALA A 101 -4.71 -16.65 6.75
CA ALA A 101 -4.09 -15.78 5.76
C ALA A 101 -3.11 -16.51 4.83
N ARG A 102 -2.62 -17.71 5.21
CA ARG A 102 -1.75 -18.54 4.38
C ARG A 102 -2.53 -19.43 3.42
N GLU A 103 -3.77 -19.81 3.76
CA GLU A 103 -4.64 -20.63 2.90
C GLU A 103 -5.34 -19.83 1.80
N SER A 104 -5.40 -18.48 1.93
CA SER A 104 -6.03 -17.58 0.95
C SER A 104 -5.03 -16.95 -0.04
N ALA A 105 -3.76 -17.26 0.09
CA ALA A 105 -2.70 -16.73 -0.78
C ALA A 105 -2.42 -17.63 -1.98
#